data_ae39b0abd65d20750184331e367464e1
#
_entry.id   ae39b0abd65d20750184331e367464e1
#
_cell.length_a   1.000
_cell.length_b   1.000
_cell.length_c   1.000
_cell.angle_alpha   90.00
_cell.angle_beta   90.00
_cell.angle_gamma   90.00
#
_symmetry.space_group_name_H-M   'P 1'
#
loop_
_entity.id
_entity.type
_entity.pdbx_description
1 polymer ?
#
loop_
_entity_poly.entity_id
_entity_poly.type
_entity_poly.pdbx_seq_one_letter_code
_entity_poly.pdbx_strand_id
1 'polypeptide(L)'
;MEPMVVEADANLRVARLIDANLDRAREGLRVIEDWCRFGLDRDDLVVPLKDWRQRLGQRHHDRYRRARSSATDVAAGLGHPAQASRCSAPAIVKANASRVQEALRVLEEFGRNLDPDLASTSAKIR
;
A
#
# COMPACT_ATOMS: atom_id res chain seq x y z
N MET A 1 -32.35 1.77 -9.77
CA MET A 1 -31.05 1.13 -9.99
C MET A 1 -31.09 -0.27 -9.42
N GLU A 2 -30.68 -1.26 -10.19
CA GLU A 2 -30.71 -2.63 -9.74
C GLU A 2 -29.61 -2.90 -8.70
N PRO A 3 -29.89 -3.74 -7.66
CA PRO A 3 -28.91 -4.04 -6.62
C PRO A 3 -27.58 -4.59 -7.14
N MET A 4 -27.59 -5.41 -8.19
CA MET A 4 -26.37 -5.96 -8.80
C MET A 4 -25.45 -4.88 -9.39
N VAL A 5 -26.03 -3.83 -9.98
CA VAL A 5 -25.27 -2.71 -10.54
C VAL A 5 -24.62 -1.90 -9.42
N VAL A 6 -25.34 -1.66 -8.33
CA VAL A 6 -24.81 -0.96 -7.15
C VAL A 6 -23.66 -1.74 -6.52
N GLU A 7 -23.81 -3.05 -6.37
CA GLU A 7 -22.79 -3.92 -5.80
C GLU A 7 -21.53 -3.97 -6.69
N ALA A 8 -21.70 -4.11 -8.02
CA ALA A 8 -20.58 -4.10 -8.96
C ALA A 8 -19.80 -2.78 -8.93
N ASP A 9 -20.50 -1.63 -8.85
CA ASP A 9 -19.86 -0.32 -8.73
C ASP A 9 -19.11 -0.19 -7.39
N ALA A 10 -19.72 -0.63 -6.30
CA ALA A 10 -19.08 -0.64 -4.98
C ALA A 10 -17.80 -1.50 -4.99
N ASN A 11 -17.86 -2.69 -5.59
CA ASN A 11 -16.70 -3.58 -5.70
C ASN A 11 -15.59 -2.98 -6.56
N LEU A 12 -15.93 -2.29 -7.64
CA LEU A 12 -14.95 -1.58 -8.47
C LEU A 12 -14.25 -0.47 -7.68
N ARG A 13 -14.99 0.29 -6.90
CA ARG A 13 -14.45 1.36 -6.06
C ARG A 13 -13.53 0.80 -4.96
N VAL A 14 -13.92 -0.30 -4.34
CA VAL A 14 -13.08 -1.00 -3.36
C VAL A 14 -11.81 -1.54 -4.03
N ALA A 15 -11.91 -2.12 -5.22
CA ALA A 15 -10.74 -2.59 -5.97
C ALA A 15 -9.75 -1.46 -6.28
N ARG A 16 -10.23 -0.27 -6.65
CA ARG A 16 -9.39 0.92 -6.86
C ARG A 16 -8.66 1.34 -5.59
N LEU A 17 -9.38 1.35 -4.47
CA LEU A 17 -8.83 1.69 -3.16
C LEU A 17 -7.76 0.67 -2.74
N ILE A 18 -8.00 -0.61 -2.95
CA ILE A 18 -7.04 -1.69 -2.67
C ILE A 18 -5.79 -1.54 -3.53
N ASP A 19 -5.93 -1.28 -4.84
CA ASP A 19 -4.79 -1.04 -5.73
C ASP A 19 -3.90 0.08 -5.22
N ALA A 20 -4.49 1.22 -4.88
CA ALA A 20 -3.76 2.39 -4.39
C ALA A 20 -3.00 2.08 -3.08
N ASN A 21 -3.62 1.36 -2.17
CA ASN A 21 -3.00 1.05 -0.88
C ASN A 21 -1.96 -0.06 -0.95
N LEU A 22 -2.11 -1.03 -1.85
CA LEU A 22 -1.05 -1.99 -2.15
C LEU A 22 0.19 -1.27 -2.68
N ASP A 23 0.03 -0.32 -3.59
CA ASP A 23 1.15 0.47 -4.10
C ASP A 23 1.80 1.29 -2.98
N ARG A 24 1.02 1.97 -2.16
CA ARG A 24 1.55 2.76 -1.03
C ARG A 24 2.34 1.91 -0.04
N ALA A 25 1.82 0.74 0.31
CA ALA A 25 2.50 -0.16 1.23
C ALA A 25 3.80 -0.68 0.63
N ARG A 26 3.78 -1.13 -0.63
CA ARG A 26 4.96 -1.66 -1.31
C ARG A 26 6.02 -0.60 -1.54
N GLU A 27 5.63 0.59 -1.96
CA GLU A 27 6.55 1.72 -2.16
C GLU A 27 7.19 2.16 -0.83
N GLY A 28 6.40 2.30 0.22
CA GLY A 28 6.90 2.66 1.53
C GLY A 28 7.87 1.63 2.09
N LEU A 29 7.57 0.34 1.94
CA LEU A 29 8.48 -0.74 2.32
C LEU A 29 9.79 -0.68 1.53
N ARG A 30 9.73 -0.35 0.24
CA ARG A 30 10.93 -0.21 -0.59
C ARG A 30 11.84 0.94 -0.11
N VAL A 31 11.26 2.06 0.27
CA VAL A 31 12.03 3.19 0.81
C VAL A 31 12.79 2.76 2.07
N ILE A 32 12.12 2.06 2.98
CA ILE A 32 12.74 1.57 4.21
C ILE A 32 13.81 0.51 3.91
N GLU A 33 13.50 -0.43 3.04
CA GLU A 33 14.42 -1.48 2.60
C GLU A 33 15.71 -0.89 2.03
N ASP A 34 15.60 0.09 1.15
CA ASP A 34 16.77 0.71 0.51
C ASP A 34 17.66 1.45 1.52
N TRP A 35 17.06 2.11 2.51
CA TRP A 35 17.84 2.73 3.58
C TRP A 35 18.57 1.67 4.42
N CYS A 36 17.90 0.58 4.77
CA CYS A 36 18.52 -0.51 5.52
C CYS A 36 19.65 -1.16 4.73
N ARG A 37 19.48 -1.31 3.40
CA ARG A 37 20.45 -1.96 2.52
C ARG A 37 21.65 -1.07 2.23
N PHE A 38 21.43 0.16 1.79
CA PHE A 38 22.49 1.04 1.28
C PHE A 38 22.97 2.05 2.31
N GLY A 39 22.13 2.45 3.26
CA GLY A 39 22.48 3.41 4.30
C GLY A 39 23.03 2.78 5.57
N LEU A 40 22.52 1.61 5.96
CA LEU A 40 22.87 0.95 7.21
C LEU A 40 23.66 -0.35 7.04
N ASP A 41 23.73 -0.90 5.83
CA ASP A 41 24.34 -2.21 5.55
C ASP A 41 23.80 -3.33 6.46
N ARG A 42 22.47 -3.33 6.68
CA ARG A 42 21.80 -4.24 7.62
C ARG A 42 20.98 -5.27 6.85
N ASP A 43 21.61 -6.37 6.43
CA ASP A 43 20.95 -7.47 5.74
C ASP A 43 19.87 -8.14 6.60
N ASP A 44 20.05 -8.19 7.91
CA ASP A 44 19.06 -8.71 8.85
C ASP A 44 17.72 -7.94 8.82
N LEU A 45 17.74 -6.67 8.46
CA LEU A 45 16.54 -5.85 8.29
C LEU A 45 15.99 -5.90 6.86
N VAL A 46 16.88 -6.06 5.87
CA VAL A 46 16.49 -6.11 4.45
C VAL A 46 15.65 -7.35 4.13
N VAL A 47 16.05 -8.52 4.66
CA VAL A 47 15.40 -9.79 4.33
C VAL A 47 13.91 -9.81 4.70
N PRO A 48 13.48 -9.46 5.93
CA PRO A 48 12.06 -9.45 6.25
C PRO A 48 11.28 -8.37 5.47
N LEU A 49 11.87 -7.20 5.22
CA LEU A 49 11.22 -6.13 4.47
C LEU A 49 10.97 -6.55 3.01
N LYS A 50 11.95 -7.20 2.40
CA LYS A 50 11.83 -7.74 1.05
C LYS A 50 10.77 -8.84 0.98
N ASP A 51 10.72 -9.73 1.97
CA ASP A 51 9.72 -10.78 2.04
C ASP A 51 8.30 -10.21 2.14
N TRP A 52 8.08 -9.23 2.99
CA TRP A 52 6.79 -8.56 3.13
C TRP A 52 6.35 -7.91 1.82
N ARG A 53 7.27 -7.20 1.17
CA ARG A 53 6.99 -6.55 -0.11
C ARG A 53 6.62 -7.58 -1.19
N GLN A 54 7.30 -8.71 -1.22
CA GLN A 54 6.99 -9.80 -2.15
C GLN A 54 5.62 -10.42 -1.85
N ARG A 55 5.29 -10.65 -0.59
CA ARG A 55 3.98 -11.20 -0.20
C ARG A 55 2.84 -10.29 -0.63
N LEU A 56 2.98 -8.99 -0.43
CA LEU A 56 1.99 -8.02 -0.91
C LEU A 56 1.91 -8.02 -2.42
N GLY A 57 3.03 -8.12 -3.12
CA GLY A 57 3.08 -8.19 -4.57
C GLY A 57 2.33 -9.39 -5.13
N GLN A 58 2.42 -10.55 -4.46
CA GLN A 58 1.68 -11.76 -4.84
C GLN A 58 0.17 -11.60 -4.68
N ARG A 59 -0.28 -10.72 -3.79
CA ARG A 59 -1.70 -10.42 -3.58
C ARG A 59 -2.20 -9.25 -4.42
N HIS A 60 -1.32 -8.62 -5.19
CA HIS A 60 -1.68 -7.50 -6.07
C HIS A 60 -2.19 -8.04 -7.41
N HIS A 61 -3.43 -8.55 -7.39
CA HIS A 61 -4.06 -9.20 -8.54
C HIS A 61 -4.39 -8.21 -9.66
N ASP A 62 -4.48 -8.72 -10.88
CA ASP A 62 -4.78 -7.91 -12.07
C ASP A 62 -6.11 -7.16 -11.97
N ARG A 63 -7.11 -7.74 -11.28
CA ARG A 63 -8.40 -7.06 -11.07
C ARG A 63 -8.25 -5.70 -10.36
N TYR A 64 -7.25 -5.57 -9.48
CA TYR A 64 -6.97 -4.30 -8.80
C TYR A 64 -6.30 -3.31 -9.74
N ARG A 65 -5.31 -3.77 -10.49
CA ARG A 65 -4.60 -2.94 -11.47
C ARG A 65 -5.54 -2.45 -12.58
N ARG A 66 -6.45 -3.30 -13.04
CA ARG A 66 -7.45 -2.91 -14.05
C ARG A 66 -8.44 -1.87 -13.54
N ALA A 67 -8.67 -1.81 -12.23
CA ALA A 67 -9.53 -0.80 -11.63
C ALA A 67 -8.84 0.58 -11.51
N ARG A 68 -7.54 0.65 -11.73
CA ARG A 68 -6.75 1.87 -11.63
C ARG A 68 -7.21 2.90 -12.66
N SER A 69 -7.46 4.13 -12.21
CA SER A 69 -7.78 5.25 -13.09
C SER A 69 -7.31 6.55 -12.44
N SER A 70 -6.10 6.99 -12.81
CA SER A 70 -5.55 8.26 -12.33
C SER A 70 -6.30 9.47 -12.87
N ALA A 71 -6.98 9.33 -14.03
CA ALA A 71 -7.78 10.41 -14.64
C ALA A 71 -9.01 10.77 -13.80
N THR A 72 -9.51 9.82 -13.00
CA THR A 72 -10.67 10.04 -12.11
C THR A 72 -10.29 10.16 -10.64
N ASP A 73 -9.01 10.13 -10.33
CA ASP A 73 -8.51 10.32 -8.97
C ASP A 73 -8.50 11.80 -8.63
N VAL A 74 -9.37 12.20 -7.72
CA VAL A 74 -9.56 13.61 -7.33
C VAL A 74 -8.32 14.23 -6.67
N ALA A 75 -7.41 13.40 -6.16
CA ALA A 75 -6.19 13.85 -5.49
C ALA A 75 -4.93 13.58 -6.30
N ALA A 76 -5.06 13.13 -7.57
CA ALA A 76 -3.91 12.86 -8.43
C ALA A 76 -3.05 14.13 -8.59
N GLY A 77 -1.76 14.00 -8.31
CA GLY A 77 -0.81 15.10 -8.38
C GLY A 77 -0.81 16.04 -7.17
N LEU A 78 -1.68 15.82 -6.18
CA LEU A 78 -1.70 16.62 -4.96
C LEU A 78 -0.74 16.03 -3.91
N GLY A 79 0.32 16.78 -3.60
CA GLY A 79 1.22 16.45 -2.51
C GLY A 79 0.82 17.20 -1.22
N HIS A 80 1.36 16.76 -0.11
CA HIS A 80 1.22 17.44 1.17
C HIS A 80 2.50 18.21 1.50
N PRO A 81 2.41 19.45 2.04
CA PRO A 81 3.62 20.21 2.39
C PRO A 81 4.60 19.48 3.32
N ALA A 82 4.10 18.62 4.19
CA ALA A 82 4.93 17.81 5.07
C ALA A 82 5.91 16.89 4.32
N GLN A 83 5.61 16.51 3.08
CA GLN A 83 6.50 15.67 2.26
C GLN A 83 7.78 16.42 1.90
N ALA A 84 7.70 17.71 1.64
CA ALA A 84 8.86 18.54 1.32
C ALA A 84 9.73 18.84 2.54
N SER A 85 9.20 18.72 3.76
CA SER A 85 9.92 19.00 5.00
C SER A 85 10.69 17.82 5.57
N ARG A 86 10.63 16.65 4.94
CA ARG A 86 11.39 15.45 5.35
C ARG A 86 12.85 15.61 4.95
N CYS A 87 13.68 16.17 5.84
CA CYS A 87 15.05 16.58 5.53
C CYS A 87 16.13 15.61 6.04
N SER A 88 15.77 14.51 6.71
CA SER A 88 16.73 13.52 7.22
C SER A 88 16.29 12.10 6.90
N ALA A 89 17.26 11.17 6.81
CA ALA A 89 16.97 9.77 6.59
C ALA A 89 16.06 9.18 7.69
N PRO A 90 16.31 9.42 9.00
CA PRO A 90 15.39 8.96 10.02
C PRO A 90 13.97 9.51 9.88
N ALA A 91 13.81 10.77 9.50
CA ALA A 91 12.50 11.37 9.28
C ALA A 91 11.78 10.74 8.08
N ILE A 92 12.49 10.46 7.01
CA ILE A 92 11.97 9.79 5.81
C ILE A 92 11.50 8.36 6.16
N VAL A 93 12.33 7.60 6.87
CA VAL A 93 12.00 6.22 7.27
C VAL A 93 10.77 6.20 8.18
N LYS A 94 10.71 7.08 9.19
CA LYS A 94 9.59 7.18 10.10
C LYS A 94 8.29 7.50 9.37
N ALA A 95 8.32 8.46 8.45
CA ALA A 95 7.14 8.85 7.67
C ALA A 95 6.66 7.69 6.78
N ASN A 96 7.59 6.97 6.15
CA ASN A 96 7.23 5.83 5.31
C ASN A 96 6.73 4.64 6.15
N ALA A 97 7.29 4.37 7.31
CA ALA A 97 6.80 3.34 8.21
C ALA A 97 5.34 3.61 8.63
N SER A 98 5.02 4.84 9.01
CA SER A 98 3.65 5.25 9.33
C SER A 98 2.72 5.07 8.12
N ARG A 99 3.16 5.48 6.94
CA ARG A 99 2.38 5.35 5.70
C ARG A 99 2.11 3.89 5.35
N VAL A 100 3.09 3.01 5.54
CA VAL A 100 2.92 1.57 5.34
C VAL A 100 1.88 1.01 6.30
N GLN A 101 1.97 1.34 7.59
CA GLN A 101 1.03 0.86 8.59
C GLN A 101 -0.41 1.32 8.29
N GLU A 102 -0.58 2.57 7.90
CA GLU A 102 -1.89 3.10 7.50
C GLU A 102 -2.45 2.38 6.28
N ALA A 103 -1.64 2.19 5.24
CA ALA A 103 -2.04 1.48 4.04
C ALA A 103 -2.44 0.03 4.33
N LEU A 104 -1.66 -0.67 5.16
CA LEU A 104 -1.97 -2.04 5.57
C LEU A 104 -3.28 -2.13 6.34
N ARG A 105 -3.58 -1.13 7.18
CA ARG A 105 -4.86 -1.07 7.89
C ARG A 105 -6.03 -0.91 6.93
N VAL A 106 -5.89 -0.05 5.93
CA VAL A 106 -6.92 0.12 4.89
C VAL A 106 -7.14 -1.19 4.14
N LEU A 107 -6.07 -1.89 3.76
CA LEU A 107 -6.15 -3.18 3.07
C LEU A 107 -6.85 -4.25 3.94
N GLU A 108 -6.56 -4.26 5.24
CA GLU A 108 -7.21 -5.16 6.19
C GLU A 108 -8.71 -4.89 6.27
N GLU A 109 -9.10 -3.63 6.41
CA GLU A 109 -10.51 -3.24 6.56
C GLU A 109 -11.33 -3.52 5.30
N PHE A 110 -10.86 -3.07 4.14
CA PHE A 110 -11.59 -3.20 2.90
C PHE A 110 -11.40 -4.55 2.22
N GLY A 111 -10.35 -5.28 2.57
CA GLY A 111 -10.09 -6.60 2.03
C GLY A 111 -10.87 -7.72 2.69
N ARG A 112 -11.40 -7.54 3.89
CA ARG A 112 -12.02 -8.62 4.68
C ARG A 112 -13.06 -9.42 3.92
N ASN A 113 -13.92 -8.75 3.16
CA ASN A 113 -14.98 -9.41 2.40
C ASN A 113 -14.58 -9.74 0.97
N LEU A 114 -13.84 -8.83 0.32
CA LEU A 114 -13.47 -8.97 -1.09
C LEU A 114 -12.28 -9.92 -1.30
N ASP A 115 -11.30 -9.86 -0.41
CA ASP A 115 -10.07 -10.63 -0.51
C ASP A 115 -9.53 -10.97 0.89
N PRO A 116 -10.09 -12.01 1.55
CA PRO A 116 -9.69 -12.37 2.91
C PRO A 116 -8.20 -12.72 3.05
N ASP A 117 -7.59 -13.29 2.01
CA ASP A 117 -6.15 -13.62 2.04
C ASP A 117 -5.30 -12.35 2.10
N LEU A 118 -5.68 -11.32 1.33
CA LEU A 118 -5.00 -10.03 1.38
C LEU A 118 -5.17 -9.39 2.76
N ALA A 119 -6.37 -9.41 3.31
CA ALA A 119 -6.64 -8.85 4.64
C ALA A 119 -5.78 -9.54 5.71
N SER A 120 -5.70 -10.87 5.67
CA SER A 120 -4.89 -11.66 6.61
C SER A 120 -3.39 -11.35 6.46
N THR A 121 -2.89 -11.28 5.23
CA THR A 121 -1.49 -10.94 4.95
C THR A 121 -1.16 -9.54 5.48
N SER A 122 -2.04 -8.57 5.22
CA SER A 122 -1.85 -7.19 5.66
C SER A 122 -1.82 -7.07 7.18
N ALA A 123 -2.70 -7.79 7.88
CA ALA A 123 -2.73 -7.81 9.34
C ALA A 123 -1.44 -8.39 9.93
N LYS A 124 -0.87 -9.42 9.32
CA LYS A 124 0.39 -10.03 9.77
C LYS A 124 1.59 -9.12 9.60
N ILE A 125 1.62 -8.35 8.52
CA ILE A 125 2.73 -7.41 8.24
C ILE A 125 2.61 -6.16 9.12
N ARG A 126 1.37 -5.69 9.34
CA ARG A 126 1.13 -4.52 10.16
C ARG A 126 1.52 -4.80 11.60
#